data_ed721f5de8944675ca1f94450d6cf311
#
_entry.id   ed721f5de8944675ca1f94450d6cf311
#
_cell.length_a   1.000
_cell.length_b   1.000
_cell.length_c   1.000
_cell.angle_alpha   90.00
_cell.angle_beta   90.00
_cell.angle_gamma   90.00
#
_symmetry.space_group_name_H-M   'P 1'
#
loop_
_entity.id
_entity.type
_entity.pdbx_description
1 polymer ?
#
loop_
_entity_poly.entity_id
_entity_poly.type
_entity_poly.pdbx_seq_one_letter_code
_entity_poly.pdbx_strand_id
1 'polypeptide(L)'
;MAKKDDIESKWSGVIHKSTLNNFIKADNTPTTKYLDFMCNMWNITRGCSDRPSTSTQLIKTVLKFDELLPYIKNKDIYSYKGWGHFHKVVEDAHETKMDKEFVRETHVDVLIENDDYILVKPKTHRGSLKYGANTKWCTASKLSVATFQNYTSNGTLVYLNRKKTLGNKWDKVAFYLSHRSDGPIVNSVQIFCAEDHSHGSTSLTKSDWSVIELLHFQNLVRSIAVKNWTVSHSKKNVQDFIRKMHQLNIEQVLSELSTVQNGAGSEYEKLVTDFKESVEKFTT
;
A
#
# COMPACT_ATOMS: atom_id res chain seq x y z
N MET A 1 -2.28 44.82 -3.52
CA MET A 1 -3.08 43.69 -4.06
C MET A 1 -4.17 44.26 -4.94
N ALA A 2 -4.36 43.72 -6.14
CA ALA A 2 -5.44 44.15 -7.02
C ALA A 2 -6.80 43.79 -6.36
N LYS A 3 -7.78 44.69 -6.49
CA LYS A 3 -9.14 44.42 -6.02
C LYS A 3 -9.77 43.34 -6.89
N LYS A 4 -10.74 42.62 -6.35
CA LYS A 4 -11.44 41.53 -7.05
C LYS A 4 -11.95 41.98 -8.41
N ASP A 5 -12.56 43.16 -8.47
CA ASP A 5 -13.13 43.73 -9.67
C ASP A 5 -12.06 44.02 -10.75
N ASP A 6 -10.84 44.41 -10.36
CA ASP A 6 -9.73 44.65 -11.30
C ASP A 6 -9.28 43.29 -11.93
N ILE A 7 -9.26 42.19 -11.14
CA ILE A 7 -8.89 40.88 -11.64
C ILE A 7 -9.99 40.32 -12.55
N GLU A 8 -11.26 40.49 -12.18
CA GLU A 8 -12.39 40.10 -13.01
C GLU A 8 -12.38 40.82 -14.35
N SER A 9 -12.15 42.16 -14.33
CA SER A 9 -12.04 42.97 -15.53
C SER A 9 -10.87 42.53 -16.42
N LYS A 10 -9.70 42.28 -15.84
CA LYS A 10 -8.50 41.81 -16.55
C LYS A 10 -8.75 40.49 -17.31
N TRP A 11 -9.48 39.54 -16.72
CA TRP A 11 -9.67 38.21 -17.26
C TRP A 11 -11.00 38.04 -18.02
N SER A 12 -11.89 39.01 -17.96
CA SER A 12 -13.13 39.04 -18.74
C SER A 12 -12.81 39.05 -20.23
N GLY A 13 -13.37 38.12 -20.99
CA GLY A 13 -13.07 37.93 -22.40
C GLY A 13 -11.82 37.10 -22.73
N VAL A 14 -10.90 36.89 -21.78
CA VAL A 14 -9.74 35.99 -21.92
C VAL A 14 -10.08 34.58 -21.53
N ILE A 15 -10.80 34.39 -20.41
CA ILE A 15 -11.26 33.14 -19.87
C ILE A 15 -12.78 33.05 -20.04
N HIS A 16 -13.26 31.82 -20.36
CA HIS A 16 -14.69 31.62 -20.50
C HIS A 16 -15.42 31.95 -19.18
N LYS A 17 -16.53 32.69 -19.28
CA LYS A 17 -17.27 33.22 -18.13
C LYS A 17 -17.59 32.21 -17.05
N SER A 18 -17.98 31.00 -17.44
CA SER A 18 -18.26 29.93 -16.44
C SER A 18 -17.02 29.50 -15.67
N THR A 19 -15.87 29.41 -16.32
CA THR A 19 -14.58 29.07 -15.68
C THR A 19 -14.13 30.16 -14.73
N LEU A 20 -14.20 31.43 -15.18
CA LEU A 20 -13.88 32.59 -14.34
C LEU A 20 -14.76 32.61 -13.09
N ASN A 21 -16.07 32.44 -13.24
CA ASN A 21 -17.00 32.35 -12.11
C ASN A 21 -16.66 31.25 -11.13
N ASN A 22 -16.20 30.08 -11.61
CA ASN A 22 -15.77 29.00 -10.75
C ASN A 22 -14.53 29.39 -9.94
N PHE A 23 -13.56 30.05 -10.53
CA PHE A 23 -12.36 30.53 -9.83
C PHE A 23 -12.70 31.62 -8.78
N ILE A 24 -13.58 32.54 -9.12
CA ILE A 24 -14.07 33.57 -8.20
C ILE A 24 -14.76 32.97 -6.98
N LYS A 25 -15.61 31.93 -7.19
CA LYS A 25 -16.30 31.23 -6.11
C LYS A 25 -15.36 30.42 -5.25
N ALA A 26 -14.29 29.88 -5.83
CA ALA A 26 -13.35 29.01 -5.13
C ALA A 26 -12.35 29.79 -4.27
N ASP A 27 -12.00 31.03 -4.65
CA ASP A 27 -11.10 31.87 -3.87
C ASP A 27 -11.87 32.63 -2.77
N ASN A 28 -12.02 31.99 -1.62
CA ASN A 28 -12.69 32.54 -0.44
C ASN A 28 -11.79 33.48 0.38
N THR A 29 -10.57 33.80 -0.11
CA THR A 29 -9.68 34.68 0.64
C THR A 29 -10.15 36.13 0.55
N PRO A 30 -10.05 36.93 1.64
CA PRO A 30 -10.49 38.34 1.63
C PRO A 30 -9.79 39.19 0.59
N THR A 31 -8.61 38.75 0.16
CA THR A 31 -7.71 39.46 -0.76
C THR A 31 -7.68 38.88 -2.16
N THR A 32 -8.55 37.91 -2.47
CA THR A 32 -8.52 37.15 -3.74
C THR A 32 -7.11 36.65 -4.10
N LYS A 33 -6.43 36.12 -3.09
CA LYS A 33 -5.01 35.75 -3.12
C LYS A 33 -4.65 34.81 -4.29
N TYR A 34 -5.55 33.92 -4.66
CA TYR A 34 -5.30 32.85 -5.62
C TYR A 34 -6.02 33.06 -6.96
N LEU A 35 -6.96 34.01 -7.05
CA LEU A 35 -7.78 34.20 -8.25
C LEU A 35 -6.93 34.54 -9.49
N ASP A 36 -6.04 35.52 -9.37
CA ASP A 36 -5.17 35.90 -10.49
C ASP A 36 -4.20 34.80 -10.89
N PHE A 37 -3.69 34.03 -9.91
CA PHE A 37 -2.87 32.86 -10.19
C PHE A 37 -3.64 31.79 -10.96
N MET A 38 -4.87 31.44 -10.53
CA MET A 38 -5.70 30.42 -11.20
C MET A 38 -6.00 30.86 -12.64
N CYS A 39 -6.37 32.10 -12.82
CA CYS A 39 -6.63 32.68 -14.15
C CYS A 39 -5.38 32.64 -15.05
N ASN A 40 -4.24 33.06 -14.52
CA ASN A 40 -2.98 33.04 -15.25
C ASN A 40 -2.55 31.65 -15.62
N MET A 41 -2.53 30.72 -14.65
CA MET A 41 -2.15 29.31 -14.88
C MET A 41 -3.06 28.65 -15.92
N TRP A 42 -4.37 28.87 -15.85
CA TRP A 42 -5.33 28.34 -16.81
C TRP A 42 -5.07 28.88 -18.23
N ASN A 43 -4.75 30.16 -18.34
CA ASN A 43 -4.50 30.81 -19.64
C ASN A 43 -3.18 30.35 -20.27
N ILE A 44 -2.07 30.37 -19.50
CA ILE A 44 -0.75 30.00 -20.04
C ILE A 44 -0.61 28.55 -20.42
N THR A 45 -1.41 27.67 -19.80
CA THR A 45 -1.41 26.22 -20.10
C THR A 45 -2.42 25.84 -21.18
N ARG A 46 -3.18 26.79 -21.70
CA ARG A 46 -4.17 26.56 -22.75
C ARG A 46 -3.48 26.08 -24.03
N GLY A 47 -3.85 24.88 -24.46
CA GLY A 47 -3.23 24.23 -25.62
C GLY A 47 -1.94 23.44 -25.35
N CYS A 48 -1.43 23.46 -24.13
CA CYS A 48 -0.29 22.62 -23.74
C CYS A 48 -0.74 21.19 -23.37
N SER A 49 0.12 20.21 -23.61
CA SER A 49 -0.08 18.84 -23.09
C SER A 49 -0.01 18.79 -21.56
N ASP A 50 0.87 19.61 -20.97
CA ASP A 50 1.01 19.80 -19.53
C ASP A 50 0.07 20.89 -19.02
N ARG A 51 -1.19 20.53 -18.77
CA ARG A 51 -2.26 21.42 -18.29
C ARG A 51 -3.17 20.74 -17.30
N PRO A 52 -3.88 21.47 -16.44
CA PRO A 52 -4.97 20.88 -15.66
C PRO A 52 -6.06 20.38 -16.61
N SER A 53 -6.53 19.16 -16.40
CA SER A 53 -7.58 18.55 -17.25
C SER A 53 -8.92 19.30 -17.14
N THR A 54 -9.19 19.90 -15.98
CA THR A 54 -10.40 20.67 -15.70
C THR A 54 -10.09 21.88 -14.81
N SER A 55 -10.94 22.90 -14.85
CA SER A 55 -10.86 24.02 -13.89
C SER A 55 -10.99 23.56 -12.43
N THR A 56 -11.80 22.53 -12.20
CA THR A 56 -11.95 21.91 -10.87
C THR A 56 -10.65 21.28 -10.36
N GLN A 57 -9.86 20.66 -11.23
CA GLN A 57 -8.54 20.14 -10.85
C GLN A 57 -7.60 21.25 -10.41
N LEU A 58 -7.52 22.34 -11.17
CA LEU A 58 -6.71 23.50 -10.81
C LEU A 58 -7.14 24.09 -9.45
N ILE A 59 -8.44 24.32 -9.27
CA ILE A 59 -9.01 24.81 -8.00
C ILE A 59 -8.58 23.89 -6.82
N LYS A 60 -8.82 22.60 -6.94
CA LYS A 60 -8.47 21.63 -5.88
C LYS A 60 -6.98 21.66 -5.56
N THR A 61 -6.12 21.77 -6.58
CA THR A 61 -4.66 21.82 -6.37
C THR A 61 -4.24 23.12 -5.68
N VAL A 62 -4.85 24.26 -6.02
CA VAL A 62 -4.56 25.55 -5.38
C VAL A 62 -5.02 25.55 -3.92
N LEU A 63 -6.21 25.04 -3.62
CA LEU A 63 -6.68 24.94 -2.23
C LEU A 63 -5.79 23.98 -1.41
N LYS A 64 -5.38 22.87 -2.01
CA LYS A 64 -4.45 21.91 -1.40
C LYS A 64 -3.06 22.54 -1.17
N PHE A 65 -2.59 23.41 -2.06
CA PHE A 65 -1.35 24.18 -1.87
C PHE A 65 -1.42 25.05 -0.61
N ASP A 66 -2.52 25.76 -0.38
CA ASP A 66 -2.70 26.62 0.79
C ASP A 66 -2.68 25.79 2.10
N GLU A 67 -3.37 24.65 2.11
CA GLU A 67 -3.35 23.70 3.25
C GLU A 67 -1.94 23.16 3.52
N LEU A 68 -1.15 22.95 2.48
CA LEU A 68 0.17 22.30 2.56
C LEU A 68 1.35 23.28 2.69
N LEU A 69 1.11 24.58 2.85
CA LEU A 69 2.16 25.58 3.02
C LEU A 69 3.24 25.24 4.06
N PRO A 70 2.94 24.56 5.21
CA PRO A 70 3.95 24.14 6.16
C PRO A 70 4.96 23.11 5.61
N TYR A 71 4.60 22.40 4.54
CA TYR A 71 5.38 21.33 3.93
C TYR A 71 6.04 21.74 2.60
N ILE A 72 5.74 22.96 2.11
CA ILE A 72 6.23 23.50 0.85
C ILE A 72 7.40 24.45 1.11
N LYS A 73 8.53 24.22 0.41
CA LYS A 73 9.72 25.07 0.54
C LYS A 73 9.48 26.48 0.03
N ASN A 74 9.00 26.61 -1.21
CA ASN A 74 8.69 27.91 -1.81
C ASN A 74 7.20 28.19 -1.68
N LYS A 75 6.87 29.10 -0.76
CA LYS A 75 5.48 29.45 -0.41
C LYS A 75 4.88 30.50 -1.33
N ASP A 76 5.68 31.09 -2.23
CA ASP A 76 5.18 32.02 -3.22
C ASP A 76 4.58 31.25 -4.41
N ILE A 77 3.24 31.23 -4.47
CA ILE A 77 2.52 30.54 -5.54
C ILE A 77 2.84 31.13 -6.93
N TYR A 78 3.15 32.42 -7.00
CA TYR A 78 3.45 33.08 -8.27
C TYR A 78 4.84 32.71 -8.83
N SER A 79 5.69 32.05 -8.06
CA SER A 79 6.95 31.50 -8.55
C SER A 79 6.78 30.30 -9.48
N TYR A 80 5.63 29.65 -9.44
CA TYR A 80 5.33 28.48 -10.27
C TYR A 80 4.79 28.90 -11.63
N LYS A 81 5.59 28.68 -12.70
CA LYS A 81 5.27 29.15 -14.06
C LYS A 81 4.65 28.07 -14.96
N GLY A 82 4.54 26.82 -14.51
CA GLY A 82 3.97 25.71 -15.27
C GLY A 82 3.18 24.76 -14.38
N TRP A 83 2.15 24.16 -14.97
CA TRP A 83 1.22 23.27 -14.26
C TRP A 83 1.91 22.04 -13.67
N GLY A 84 2.69 21.28 -14.46
CA GLY A 84 3.32 20.05 -14.00
C GLY A 84 4.25 20.26 -12.81
N HIS A 85 5.05 21.34 -12.84
CA HIS A 85 5.89 21.70 -11.69
C HIS A 85 5.06 22.06 -10.46
N PHE A 86 4.04 22.90 -10.62
CA PHE A 86 3.15 23.29 -9.52
C PHE A 86 2.43 22.09 -8.92
N HIS A 87 1.80 21.28 -9.79
CA HIS A 87 1.08 20.07 -9.36
C HIS A 87 1.99 19.09 -8.63
N LYS A 88 3.19 18.85 -9.16
CA LYS A 88 4.18 17.96 -8.52
C LYS A 88 4.58 18.44 -7.12
N VAL A 89 4.85 19.76 -6.97
CA VAL A 89 5.22 20.30 -5.64
C VAL A 89 4.10 20.12 -4.62
N VAL A 90 2.84 20.30 -5.03
CA VAL A 90 1.69 20.07 -4.16
C VAL A 90 1.54 18.59 -3.78
N GLU A 91 1.74 17.68 -4.73
CA GLU A 91 1.68 16.25 -4.45
C GLU A 91 2.84 15.79 -3.55
N ASP A 92 4.07 16.24 -3.79
CA ASP A 92 5.24 15.92 -2.95
C ASP A 92 5.06 16.46 -1.50
N ALA A 93 4.50 17.65 -1.35
CA ALA A 93 4.17 18.23 -0.04
C ALA A 93 3.08 17.43 0.68
N HIS A 94 2.07 16.96 -0.06
CA HIS A 94 1.02 16.11 0.49
C HIS A 94 1.59 14.76 0.98
N GLU A 95 2.48 14.15 0.21
CA GLU A 95 3.17 12.94 0.63
C GLU A 95 3.99 13.17 1.91
N THR A 96 4.72 14.30 1.97
CA THR A 96 5.50 14.68 3.16
C THR A 96 4.61 14.85 4.39
N LYS A 97 3.44 15.52 4.26
CA LYS A 97 2.44 15.63 5.32
C LYS A 97 1.97 14.24 5.75
N MET A 98 1.57 13.42 4.77
CA MET A 98 1.07 12.07 5.03
C MET A 98 2.13 11.20 5.71
N ASP A 99 3.41 11.30 5.36
CA ASP A 99 4.50 10.57 6.01
C ASP A 99 4.73 11.01 7.45
N LYS A 100 4.69 12.32 7.72
CA LYS A 100 4.82 12.86 9.09
C LYS A 100 3.65 12.50 9.99
N GLU A 101 2.44 12.41 9.44
CA GLU A 101 1.21 12.06 10.16
C GLU A 101 0.92 10.56 10.16
N PHE A 102 1.87 9.72 9.71
CA PHE A 102 1.68 8.28 9.68
C PHE A 102 1.76 7.69 11.08
N VAL A 103 0.62 7.28 11.60
CA VAL A 103 0.54 6.53 12.86
C VAL A 103 0.52 5.03 12.51
N ARG A 104 1.62 4.34 12.83
CA ARG A 104 1.85 2.95 12.44
C ARG A 104 0.72 2.02 12.87
N GLU A 105 0.32 2.10 14.13
CA GLU A 105 -0.68 1.23 14.76
C GLU A 105 -2.06 1.39 14.14
N THR A 106 -2.36 2.55 13.58
CA THR A 106 -3.63 2.80 12.85
C THR A 106 -3.65 2.12 11.49
N HIS A 107 -2.50 2.01 10.84
CA HIS A 107 -2.41 1.63 9.43
C HIS A 107 -1.94 0.20 9.18
N VAL A 108 -1.24 -0.40 10.14
CA VAL A 108 -0.75 -1.78 10.03
C VAL A 108 -0.80 -2.51 11.37
N ASP A 109 -0.94 -3.84 11.31
CA ASP A 109 -0.58 -4.73 12.40
C ASP A 109 0.85 -5.21 12.16
N VAL A 110 1.75 -4.97 13.12
CA VAL A 110 3.10 -5.53 13.10
C VAL A 110 3.03 -6.93 13.66
N LEU A 111 3.37 -7.91 12.84
CA LEU A 111 3.31 -9.33 13.20
C LEU A 111 4.63 -9.81 13.78
N ILE A 112 5.72 -9.41 13.14
CA ILE A 112 7.10 -9.66 13.58
C ILE A 112 7.93 -8.42 13.26
N GLU A 113 8.84 -8.06 14.15
CA GLU A 113 9.88 -7.08 13.89
C GLU A 113 11.14 -7.45 14.65
N ASN A 114 12.26 -7.50 13.94
CA ASN A 114 13.61 -7.68 14.49
C ASN A 114 14.60 -6.74 13.77
N ASP A 115 15.90 -6.94 13.94
CA ASP A 115 16.93 -6.08 13.33
C ASP A 115 17.04 -6.24 11.82
N ASP A 116 16.64 -7.38 11.26
CA ASP A 116 16.84 -7.72 9.86
C ASP A 116 15.61 -7.47 9.00
N TYR A 117 14.41 -7.65 9.54
CA TYR A 117 13.17 -7.52 8.78
C TYR A 117 11.97 -7.09 9.64
N ILE A 118 10.91 -6.71 8.94
CA ILE A 118 9.58 -6.46 9.49
C ILE A 118 8.53 -7.20 8.67
N LEU A 119 7.63 -7.90 9.36
CA LEU A 119 6.44 -8.53 8.80
C LEU A 119 5.21 -7.75 9.25
N VAL A 120 4.42 -7.22 8.31
CA VAL A 120 3.25 -6.39 8.61
C VAL A 120 2.03 -6.85 7.84
N LYS A 121 0.86 -6.73 8.47
CA LYS A 121 -0.45 -6.84 7.82
C LYS A 121 -1.00 -5.42 7.64
N PRO A 122 -1.13 -4.90 6.41
CA PRO A 122 -1.72 -3.58 6.19
C PRO A 122 -3.23 -3.62 6.51
N LYS A 123 -3.68 -2.70 7.37
CA LYS A 123 -5.09 -2.48 7.71
C LYS A 123 -5.77 -1.49 6.77
N THR A 124 -4.99 -0.58 6.21
CA THR A 124 -5.46 0.48 5.33
C THR A 124 -4.62 0.54 4.07
N HIS A 125 -5.17 1.10 3.01
CA HIS A 125 -4.42 1.37 1.77
C HIS A 125 -3.17 2.24 2.03
N ARG A 126 -3.24 3.18 2.99
CA ARG A 126 -2.08 3.99 3.40
C ARG A 126 -0.96 3.13 4.00
N GLY A 127 -1.30 2.14 4.84
CA GLY A 127 -0.34 1.15 5.32
C GLY A 127 0.28 0.34 4.19
N SER A 128 -0.54 -0.06 3.22
CA SER A 128 -0.09 -0.76 2.02
C SER A 128 0.87 0.09 1.19
N LEU A 129 0.56 1.37 0.97
CA LEU A 129 1.45 2.31 0.26
C LEU A 129 2.79 2.48 0.96
N LYS A 130 2.81 2.60 2.29
CA LYS A 130 4.03 2.81 3.07
C LYS A 130 4.95 1.59 3.01
N TYR A 131 4.43 0.40 3.29
CA TYR A 131 5.23 -0.82 3.35
C TYR A 131 5.45 -1.48 1.98
N GLY A 132 4.59 -1.24 1.01
CA GLY A 132 4.76 -1.62 -0.39
C GLY A 132 5.45 -0.57 -1.26
N ALA A 133 5.99 0.51 -0.67
CA ALA A 133 6.70 1.55 -1.41
C ALA A 133 7.87 0.96 -2.24
N ASN A 134 8.06 1.46 -3.46
CA ASN A 134 9.08 0.99 -4.40
C ASN A 134 8.88 -0.47 -4.87
N THR A 135 7.66 -0.97 -4.87
CA THR A 135 7.28 -2.23 -5.50
C THR A 135 6.31 -1.97 -6.66
N LYS A 136 6.11 -2.97 -7.50
CA LYS A 136 5.09 -2.93 -8.58
C LYS A 136 3.75 -3.51 -8.13
N TRP A 137 3.57 -3.80 -6.84
CA TRP A 137 2.33 -4.40 -6.33
C TRP A 137 1.13 -3.49 -6.58
N CYS A 138 0.12 -4.05 -7.23
CA CYS A 138 -1.14 -3.34 -7.48
C CYS A 138 -1.83 -2.88 -6.19
N THR A 139 -1.67 -3.62 -5.08
CA THR A 139 -2.19 -3.28 -3.76
C THR A 139 -1.50 -2.07 -3.10
N ALA A 140 -0.29 -1.72 -3.55
CA ALA A 140 0.50 -0.57 -3.11
C ALA A 140 0.57 0.55 -4.18
N SER A 141 -0.31 0.54 -5.16
CA SER A 141 -0.43 1.60 -6.17
C SER A 141 -1.31 2.75 -5.67
N LYS A 142 -0.83 3.98 -5.82
CA LYS A 142 -1.58 5.21 -5.43
C LYS A 142 -2.96 5.31 -6.08
N LEU A 143 -3.13 4.73 -7.26
CA LEU A 143 -4.37 4.79 -8.05
C LEU A 143 -5.36 3.66 -7.73
N SER A 144 -5.00 2.70 -6.89
CA SER A 144 -5.74 1.43 -6.74
C SER A 144 -6.24 1.16 -5.32
N VAL A 145 -6.90 2.13 -4.69
CA VAL A 145 -7.59 1.91 -3.38
C VAL A 145 -8.55 0.73 -3.47
N ALA A 146 -9.34 0.64 -4.56
CA ALA A 146 -10.29 -0.44 -4.77
C ALA A 146 -9.62 -1.81 -4.88
N THR A 147 -8.43 -1.90 -5.50
CA THR A 147 -7.66 -3.14 -5.57
C THR A 147 -7.23 -3.60 -4.18
N PHE A 148 -6.66 -2.69 -3.37
CA PHE A 148 -6.31 -3.01 -1.99
C PHE A 148 -7.53 -3.51 -1.19
N GLN A 149 -8.65 -2.81 -1.29
CA GLN A 149 -9.89 -3.20 -0.61
C GLN A 149 -10.38 -4.59 -1.07
N ASN A 150 -10.32 -4.89 -2.37
CA ASN A 150 -10.69 -6.19 -2.90
C ASN A 150 -9.81 -7.31 -2.32
N TYR A 151 -8.48 -7.12 -2.30
CA TYR A 151 -7.57 -8.12 -1.72
C TYR A 151 -7.82 -8.34 -0.23
N THR A 152 -8.03 -7.27 0.55
CA THR A 152 -8.23 -7.38 1.99
C THR A 152 -9.63 -7.86 2.39
N SER A 153 -10.64 -7.66 1.55
CA SER A 153 -11.99 -8.21 1.75
C SER A 153 -12.06 -9.69 1.41
N ASN A 154 -11.30 -10.13 0.40
CA ASN A 154 -11.36 -11.51 -0.11
C ASN A 154 -10.17 -12.36 0.31
N GLY A 155 -9.31 -11.86 1.21
CA GLY A 155 -8.13 -12.59 1.62
C GLY A 155 -7.33 -11.94 2.75
N THR A 156 -6.21 -12.55 3.06
CA THR A 156 -5.20 -12.04 3.99
C THR A 156 -3.97 -11.65 3.21
N LEU A 157 -3.60 -10.37 3.30
CA LEU A 157 -2.43 -9.76 2.67
C LEU A 157 -1.41 -9.39 3.74
N VAL A 158 -0.15 -9.81 3.55
CA VAL A 158 0.94 -9.56 4.50
C VAL A 158 2.19 -9.17 3.71
N TYR A 159 2.95 -8.22 4.21
CA TYR A 159 4.21 -7.75 3.62
C TYR A 159 5.40 -8.06 4.53
N LEU A 160 6.43 -8.64 3.95
CA LEU A 160 7.73 -8.87 4.55
C LEU A 160 8.74 -7.91 3.90
N ASN A 161 9.37 -7.07 4.70
CA ASN A 161 10.35 -6.10 4.21
C ASN A 161 11.67 -6.28 4.97
N ARG A 162 12.79 -6.40 4.26
CA ARG A 162 14.12 -6.29 4.85
C ARG A 162 14.38 -4.86 5.32
N LYS A 163 14.98 -4.70 6.50
CA LYS A 163 15.40 -3.40 7.03
C LYS A 163 16.68 -2.90 6.37
N LYS A 164 17.59 -3.83 6.08
CA LYS A 164 18.81 -3.56 5.29
C LYS A 164 18.60 -4.14 3.91
N THR A 165 18.37 -3.26 2.94
CA THR A 165 18.16 -3.68 1.54
C THR A 165 19.44 -4.25 0.94
N LEU A 166 19.31 -5.36 0.22
CA LEU A 166 20.37 -5.97 -0.60
C LEU A 166 20.31 -5.46 -2.05
N GLY A 167 19.31 -4.61 -2.36
CA GLY A 167 19.12 -4.05 -3.70
C GLY A 167 18.50 -5.02 -4.70
N ASN A 168 17.83 -6.06 -4.23
CA ASN A 168 17.20 -7.05 -5.09
C ASN A 168 15.68 -7.10 -4.96
N LYS A 169 15.02 -7.78 -5.89
CA LYS A 169 13.56 -7.89 -5.94
C LYS A 169 12.95 -8.64 -4.75
N TRP A 170 13.75 -9.35 -3.96
CA TRP A 170 13.33 -10.13 -2.80
C TRP A 170 13.47 -9.38 -1.47
N ASP A 171 14.00 -8.14 -1.49
CA ASP A 171 14.03 -7.30 -0.30
C ASP A 171 12.63 -7.01 0.25
N LYS A 172 11.62 -7.12 -0.62
CA LYS A 172 10.22 -7.02 -0.26
C LYS A 172 9.43 -8.17 -0.87
N VAL A 173 8.64 -8.82 -0.02
CA VAL A 173 7.82 -9.97 -0.39
C VAL A 173 6.38 -9.73 0.09
N ALA A 174 5.42 -9.91 -0.80
CA ALA A 174 4.01 -9.94 -0.42
C ALA A 174 3.52 -11.38 -0.39
N PHE A 175 2.81 -11.73 0.68
CA PHE A 175 2.07 -12.97 0.80
C PHE A 175 0.58 -12.67 0.70
N TYR A 176 -0.11 -13.41 -0.13
CA TYR A 176 -1.56 -13.33 -0.23
C TYR A 176 -2.20 -14.70 -0.12
N LEU A 177 -3.21 -14.80 0.70
CA LEU A 177 -4.01 -15.99 0.88
C LEU A 177 -5.48 -15.63 0.72
N SER A 178 -6.11 -16.12 -0.36
CA SER A 178 -7.52 -15.86 -0.62
C SER A 178 -8.43 -16.65 0.33
N HIS A 179 -9.56 -16.05 0.68
CA HIS A 179 -10.62 -16.65 1.48
C HIS A 179 -11.76 -17.11 0.58
N ARG A 180 -12.39 -18.23 0.93
CA ARG A 180 -13.65 -18.72 0.37
C ARG A 180 -14.71 -18.76 1.47
N SER A 181 -15.94 -18.95 1.08
CA SER A 181 -17.07 -19.12 2.02
C SER A 181 -16.89 -20.31 2.97
N ASP A 182 -16.19 -21.34 2.54
CA ASP A 182 -15.90 -22.58 3.28
C ASP A 182 -14.54 -22.55 4.01
N GLY A 183 -13.78 -21.47 3.90
CA GLY A 183 -12.51 -21.25 4.61
C GLY A 183 -11.43 -20.61 3.73
N PRO A 184 -10.31 -20.20 4.35
CA PRO A 184 -9.15 -19.73 3.58
C PRO A 184 -8.57 -20.87 2.75
N ILE A 185 -8.13 -20.55 1.51
CA ILE A 185 -7.50 -21.53 0.62
C ILE A 185 -6.05 -21.72 1.08
N VAL A 186 -5.85 -22.47 2.13
CA VAL A 186 -4.55 -22.62 2.81
C VAL A 186 -3.43 -23.24 1.96
N ASN A 187 -3.80 -23.96 0.89
CA ASN A 187 -2.82 -24.61 0.01
C ASN A 187 -2.22 -23.68 -1.04
N SER A 188 -2.73 -22.46 -1.16
CA SER A 188 -2.31 -21.52 -2.20
C SER A 188 -1.92 -20.15 -1.65
N VAL A 189 -0.94 -20.14 -0.72
CA VAL A 189 -0.30 -18.86 -0.37
C VAL A 189 0.46 -18.38 -1.61
N GLN A 190 -0.05 -17.34 -2.22
CA GLN A 190 0.64 -16.68 -3.33
C GLN A 190 1.75 -15.79 -2.78
N ILE A 191 2.90 -15.82 -3.41
CA ILE A 191 4.08 -15.07 -3.01
C ILE A 191 4.51 -14.19 -4.17
N PHE A 192 4.66 -12.90 -3.91
CA PHE A 192 5.04 -11.90 -4.90
C PHE A 192 6.32 -11.20 -4.46
N CYS A 193 7.33 -11.16 -5.34
CA CYS A 193 8.49 -10.28 -5.13
C CYS A 193 8.14 -8.82 -5.43
N ALA A 194 9.05 -7.88 -5.19
CA ALA A 194 8.86 -6.45 -5.45
C ALA A 194 8.47 -6.11 -6.91
N GLU A 195 8.80 -6.97 -7.86
CA GLU A 195 8.45 -6.84 -9.29
C GLU A 195 7.04 -7.30 -9.65
N ASP A 196 6.23 -7.67 -8.66
CA ASP A 196 4.85 -8.19 -8.81
C ASP A 196 4.76 -9.53 -9.60
N HIS A 197 5.84 -10.28 -9.63
CA HIS A 197 5.81 -11.62 -10.19
C HIS A 197 5.38 -12.62 -9.11
N SER A 198 4.34 -13.39 -9.41
CA SER A 198 3.95 -14.53 -8.57
C SER A 198 4.95 -15.67 -8.72
N HIS A 199 5.36 -16.22 -7.60
CA HIS A 199 6.30 -17.33 -7.57
C HIS A 199 5.66 -18.52 -6.86
N GLY A 200 5.67 -19.68 -7.53
CA GLY A 200 5.41 -20.96 -6.87
C GLY A 200 6.54 -21.32 -5.90
N SER A 201 6.32 -22.29 -5.05
CA SER A 201 7.29 -22.74 -4.03
C SER A 201 8.69 -23.07 -4.59
N THR A 202 8.78 -23.55 -5.83
CA THR A 202 10.06 -23.86 -6.51
C THR A 202 10.87 -22.62 -6.93
N SER A 203 10.25 -21.43 -7.04
CA SER A 203 10.98 -20.19 -7.35
C SER A 203 11.62 -19.54 -6.13
N LEU A 204 11.23 -19.95 -4.93
CA LEU A 204 11.74 -19.40 -3.67
C LEU A 204 13.20 -19.81 -3.41
N THR A 205 13.68 -20.91 -4.00
CA THR A 205 15.08 -21.32 -3.95
C THR A 205 16.06 -20.34 -4.60
N LYS A 206 15.54 -19.37 -5.39
CA LYS A 206 16.32 -18.28 -5.98
C LYS A 206 16.27 -16.98 -5.17
N SER A 207 15.54 -16.98 -4.04
CA SER A 207 15.52 -15.84 -3.13
C SER A 207 16.70 -15.95 -2.14
N ASP A 208 17.19 -14.80 -1.67
CA ASP A 208 18.21 -14.76 -0.60
C ASP A 208 17.59 -15.02 0.80
N TRP A 209 16.30 -15.33 0.86
CA TRP A 209 15.65 -15.86 2.05
C TRP A 209 15.87 -17.35 2.14
N SER A 210 16.21 -17.85 3.32
CA SER A 210 16.25 -19.30 3.51
C SER A 210 14.87 -19.91 3.29
N VAL A 211 14.81 -21.11 2.75
CA VAL A 211 13.57 -21.86 2.54
C VAL A 211 12.79 -21.97 3.87
N ILE A 212 13.51 -22.14 4.97
CA ILE A 212 12.96 -22.26 6.33
C ILE A 212 12.24 -20.99 6.76
N GLU A 213 12.86 -19.80 6.55
CA GLU A 213 12.23 -18.53 6.87
C GLU A 213 10.96 -18.30 6.06
N LEU A 214 11.00 -18.61 4.76
CA LEU A 214 9.83 -18.46 3.91
C LEU A 214 8.69 -19.40 4.27
N LEU A 215 8.99 -20.65 4.66
CA LEU A 215 8.00 -21.60 5.17
C LEU A 215 7.40 -21.11 6.51
N HIS A 216 8.23 -20.57 7.40
CA HIS A 216 7.78 -19.99 8.65
C HIS A 216 6.80 -18.82 8.41
N PHE A 217 7.14 -17.89 7.49
CA PHE A 217 6.25 -16.78 7.14
C PHE A 217 4.95 -17.24 6.48
N GLN A 218 5.00 -18.25 5.61
CA GLN A 218 3.80 -18.83 5.02
C GLN A 218 2.87 -19.43 6.08
N ASN A 219 3.42 -20.17 7.05
CA ASN A 219 2.64 -20.77 8.13
C ASN A 219 2.03 -19.68 9.03
N LEU A 220 2.75 -18.60 9.31
CA LEU A 220 2.22 -17.48 10.05
C LEU A 220 1.08 -16.79 9.28
N VAL A 221 1.21 -16.58 7.97
CA VAL A 221 0.14 -16.02 7.13
C VAL A 221 -1.10 -16.91 7.13
N ARG A 222 -0.91 -18.25 7.07
CA ARG A 222 -2.02 -19.22 7.20
C ARG A 222 -2.71 -19.10 8.55
N SER A 223 -1.96 -19.02 9.64
CA SER A 223 -2.50 -18.90 11.01
C SER A 223 -3.32 -17.61 11.18
N ILE A 224 -2.85 -16.48 10.62
CA ILE A 224 -3.56 -15.21 10.64
C ILE A 224 -4.84 -15.29 9.82
N ALA A 225 -4.80 -15.92 8.65
CA ALA A 225 -5.97 -16.10 7.79
C ALA A 225 -7.03 -16.94 8.48
N VAL A 226 -6.64 -18.04 9.13
CA VAL A 226 -7.53 -18.88 9.95
C VAL A 226 -8.14 -18.08 11.08
N LYS A 227 -7.34 -17.33 11.86
CA LYS A 227 -7.83 -16.48 12.94
C LYS A 227 -8.85 -15.46 12.46
N ASN A 228 -8.58 -14.79 11.33
CA ASN A 228 -9.52 -13.81 10.77
C ASN A 228 -10.84 -14.47 10.32
N TRP A 229 -10.75 -15.65 9.74
CA TRP A 229 -11.92 -16.40 9.27
C TRP A 229 -12.75 -16.97 10.45
N THR A 230 -12.10 -17.46 11.51
CA THR A 230 -12.79 -18.07 12.67
C THR A 230 -13.67 -17.10 13.43
N VAL A 231 -13.34 -15.80 13.42
CA VAL A 231 -14.13 -14.75 14.12
C VAL A 231 -15.52 -14.59 13.50
N SER A 232 -15.69 -14.94 12.23
CA SER A 232 -16.95 -14.74 11.49
C SER A 232 -17.75 -16.02 11.23
N HIS A 233 -17.28 -17.21 11.70
CA HIS A 233 -17.90 -18.49 11.35
C HIS A 233 -18.28 -19.33 12.57
N SER A 234 -19.19 -20.28 12.38
CA SER A 234 -19.66 -21.14 13.48
C SER A 234 -18.54 -22.06 14.02
N LYS A 235 -18.59 -22.36 15.31
CA LYS A 235 -17.59 -23.23 15.99
C LYS A 235 -17.37 -24.57 15.27
N LYS A 236 -18.44 -25.16 14.72
CA LYS A 236 -18.36 -26.43 13.96
C LYS A 236 -17.54 -26.29 12.69
N ASN A 237 -17.83 -25.26 11.88
CA ASN A 237 -17.11 -25.00 10.61
C ASN A 237 -15.63 -24.75 10.88
N VAL A 238 -15.32 -24.04 11.97
CA VAL A 238 -13.95 -23.76 12.41
C VAL A 238 -13.23 -25.06 12.77
N GLN A 239 -13.85 -25.95 13.56
CA GLN A 239 -13.24 -27.23 13.95
C GLN A 239 -13.00 -28.14 12.75
N ASP A 240 -13.96 -28.22 11.82
CA ASP A 240 -13.80 -29.04 10.61
C ASP A 240 -12.71 -28.47 9.69
N PHE A 241 -12.60 -27.16 9.59
CA PHE A 241 -11.54 -26.48 8.85
C PHE A 241 -10.17 -26.72 9.49
N ILE A 242 -10.02 -26.55 10.82
CA ILE A 242 -8.77 -26.82 11.55
C ILE A 242 -8.33 -28.28 11.35
N ARG A 243 -9.27 -29.23 11.42
CA ARG A 243 -8.97 -30.65 11.22
C ARG A 243 -8.44 -30.92 9.81
N LYS A 244 -9.06 -30.34 8.76
CA LYS A 244 -8.57 -30.42 7.39
C LYS A 244 -7.19 -29.76 7.23
N MET A 245 -6.97 -28.63 7.87
CA MET A 245 -5.69 -27.92 7.86
C MET A 245 -4.56 -28.77 8.42
N HIS A 246 -4.81 -29.44 9.55
CA HIS A 246 -3.83 -30.32 10.18
C HIS A 246 -3.39 -31.45 9.25
N GLN A 247 -4.34 -32.11 8.59
CA GLN A 247 -4.03 -33.17 7.63
C GLN A 247 -3.17 -32.67 6.47
N LEU A 248 -3.59 -31.58 5.84
CA LEU A 248 -2.92 -31.01 4.66
C LEU A 248 -1.55 -30.40 4.98
N ASN A 249 -1.40 -29.68 6.10
CA ASN A 249 -0.13 -29.08 6.49
C ASN A 249 0.93 -30.10 6.87
N ILE A 250 0.55 -31.15 7.59
CA ILE A 250 1.50 -32.21 7.98
C ILE A 250 2.02 -32.93 6.73
N GLU A 251 1.14 -33.30 5.81
CA GLU A 251 1.52 -34.00 4.58
C GLU A 251 2.36 -33.09 3.65
N GLN A 252 2.01 -31.83 3.52
CA GLN A 252 2.73 -30.88 2.67
C GLN A 252 4.10 -30.54 3.28
N VAL A 253 4.17 -30.24 4.57
CA VAL A 253 5.45 -29.95 5.25
C VAL A 253 6.34 -31.17 5.24
N LEU A 254 5.83 -32.37 5.48
CA LEU A 254 6.60 -33.59 5.37
C LEU A 254 7.08 -33.88 3.95
N SER A 255 6.26 -33.58 2.94
CA SER A 255 6.65 -33.69 1.52
C SER A 255 7.73 -32.67 1.15
N GLU A 256 7.58 -31.42 1.55
CA GLU A 256 8.57 -30.36 1.28
C GLU A 256 9.87 -30.58 2.05
N LEU A 257 9.80 -31.09 3.28
CA LEU A 257 10.95 -31.45 4.09
C LEU A 257 11.66 -32.69 3.56
N SER A 258 10.96 -33.66 2.99
CA SER A 258 11.59 -34.83 2.36
C SER A 258 12.42 -34.46 1.12
N THR A 259 12.12 -33.36 0.45
CA THR A 259 12.91 -32.82 -0.67
C THR A 259 14.19 -32.11 -0.23
N VAL A 260 14.28 -31.68 1.04
CA VAL A 260 15.45 -30.98 1.63
C VAL A 260 16.40 -31.96 2.34
N GLN A 261 16.02 -33.21 2.49
CA GLN A 261 16.71 -34.23 3.30
C GLN A 261 18.17 -34.56 2.91
N ASN A 262 18.66 -34.02 1.81
CA ASN A 262 20.03 -34.33 1.34
C ASN A 262 21.15 -33.47 1.99
N GLY A 263 20.90 -32.78 3.13
CA GLY A 263 21.94 -31.97 3.75
C GLY A 263 21.80 -31.46 5.17
N ALA A 264 20.66 -31.67 5.84
CA ALA A 264 20.38 -31.00 7.11
C ALA A 264 20.09 -32.01 8.25
N GLY A 265 21.09 -32.30 9.09
CA GLY A 265 21.00 -33.19 10.24
C GLY A 265 20.12 -32.66 11.41
N SER A 266 20.74 -32.31 12.54
CA SER A 266 20.06 -32.00 13.81
C SER A 266 19.10 -30.77 13.82
N GLU A 267 19.30 -29.78 12.96
CA GLU A 267 18.41 -28.63 12.83
C GLU A 267 17.04 -29.02 12.26
N TYR A 268 17.01 -30.00 11.38
CA TYR A 268 15.78 -30.53 10.80
C TYR A 268 14.89 -31.23 11.83
N GLU A 269 15.48 -32.08 12.67
CA GLU A 269 14.73 -32.79 13.73
C GLU A 269 14.13 -31.81 14.75
N LYS A 270 14.88 -30.77 15.09
CA LYS A 270 14.40 -29.69 15.95
C LYS A 270 13.21 -28.96 15.33
N LEU A 271 13.28 -28.62 14.04
CA LEU A 271 12.23 -27.92 13.31
C LEU A 271 10.93 -28.73 13.24
N VAL A 272 11.04 -30.02 13.01
CA VAL A 272 9.89 -30.97 13.01
C VAL A 272 9.29 -31.09 14.41
N THR A 273 10.11 -31.08 15.46
CA THR A 273 9.67 -31.13 16.86
C THR A 273 8.97 -29.85 17.25
N ASP A 274 9.57 -28.67 16.98
CA ASP A 274 8.99 -27.35 17.25
C ASP A 274 7.67 -27.13 16.49
N PHE A 275 7.57 -27.65 15.25
CA PHE A 275 6.33 -27.63 14.48
C PHE A 275 5.25 -28.52 15.10
N LYS A 276 5.57 -29.75 15.52
CA LYS A 276 4.63 -30.64 16.20
C LYS A 276 4.12 -30.04 17.51
N GLU A 277 5.01 -29.49 18.34
CA GLU A 277 4.65 -28.82 19.59
C GLU A 277 3.77 -27.56 19.36
N SER A 278 4.04 -26.81 18.32
CA SER A 278 3.20 -25.65 17.97
C SER A 278 1.80 -26.07 17.50
N VAL A 279 1.70 -27.19 16.79
CA VAL A 279 0.44 -27.79 16.34
C VAL A 279 -0.37 -28.32 17.51
N GLU A 280 0.26 -29.01 18.47
CA GLU A 280 -0.40 -29.56 19.67
C GLU A 280 -0.96 -28.44 20.57
N LYS A 281 -0.26 -27.32 20.74
CA LYS A 281 -0.74 -26.16 21.49
C LYS A 281 -1.98 -25.48 20.91
N PHE A 282 -2.28 -25.67 19.63
CA PHE A 282 -3.51 -25.16 18.99
C PHE A 282 -4.69 -26.13 19.04
N THR A 283 -4.46 -27.37 19.49
CA THR A 283 -5.50 -28.43 19.55
C THR A 283 -6.05 -28.66 20.95
N THR A 284 -5.41 -28.16 21.97
CA THR A 284 -5.90 -28.08 23.35
C THR A 284 -6.55 -26.74 23.65
#